data_dd33f8dd88053446e54977fd88f22cb1
#
_entry.id   dd33f8dd88053446e54977fd88f22cb1
#
_cell.length_a   1.000
_cell.length_b   1.000
_cell.length_c   1.000
_cell.angle_alpha   90.00
_cell.angle_beta   90.00
_cell.angle_gamma   90.00
#
_symmetry.space_group_name_H-M   'P 1'
#
loop_
_entity.id
_entity.type
_entity.pdbx_description
1 polymer ?
#
loop_
_entity_poly.entity_id
_entity_poly.type
_entity_poly.pdbx_seq_one_letter_code
_entity_poly.pdbx_strand_id
1 'polypeptide(L)'
;EATTYPVVEMEFHPEANQVEYVLCPARISEEIAQKARAIAVQVAQAFQVVGLLAVELFLTAEGEVLVNEVAPRPHNSGHYSIEAAYTNQFEQHLRAILDLPLGNTNSKVAGVMVNLVGAEGYQGDVIYENIEQILAMQGVTPHIYGKRQTRPFRKMGHITITHPDIEQARSLAQKVKETIKVISKQ
;
A
#
# COMPACT_ATOMS: atom_id res chain seq x y z
N GLU A 1 10.55 -16.35 -15.14
CA GLU A 1 9.53 -16.69 -14.13
C GLU A 1 8.80 -15.41 -13.70
N ALA A 2 7.49 -15.50 -13.42
CA ALA A 2 6.70 -14.40 -12.88
C ALA A 2 5.82 -14.93 -11.73
N THR A 3 5.70 -14.14 -10.65
CA THR A 3 4.79 -14.41 -9.54
C THR A 3 4.02 -13.14 -9.19
N THR A 4 2.85 -13.29 -8.57
CA THR A 4 2.03 -12.14 -8.16
C THR A 4 1.86 -12.12 -6.64
N TYR A 5 1.78 -10.94 -6.07
CA TYR A 5 1.22 -10.75 -4.72
C TYR A 5 -0.31 -10.96 -4.76
N PRO A 6 -0.95 -11.19 -3.59
CA PRO A 6 -2.39 -11.07 -3.49
C PRO A 6 -2.87 -9.70 -4.02
N VAL A 7 -4.07 -9.69 -4.63
CA VAL A 7 -4.65 -8.43 -5.08
C VAL A 7 -4.94 -7.53 -3.89
N VAL A 8 -4.62 -6.26 -4.04
CA VAL A 8 -4.92 -5.22 -3.05
C VAL A 8 -6.07 -4.35 -3.50
N GLU A 9 -6.84 -3.86 -2.56
CA GLU A 9 -7.89 -2.87 -2.79
C GLU A 9 -7.39 -1.49 -2.38
N MET A 10 -7.64 -0.48 -3.21
CA MET A 10 -7.28 0.90 -2.93
C MET A 10 -8.54 1.72 -2.68
N GLU A 11 -8.66 2.29 -1.49
CA GLU A 11 -9.68 3.27 -1.16
C GLU A 11 -9.12 4.68 -1.33
N PHE A 12 -9.85 5.53 -2.02
CA PHE A 12 -9.43 6.90 -2.33
C PHE A 12 -10.09 7.92 -1.39
N HIS A 13 -9.33 8.97 -1.07
CA HIS A 13 -9.89 10.13 -0.39
C HIS A 13 -10.91 10.81 -1.32
N PRO A 14 -12.14 11.08 -0.85
CA PRO A 14 -13.23 11.53 -1.72
C PRO A 14 -12.96 12.86 -2.42
N GLU A 15 -12.19 13.76 -1.81
CA GLU A 15 -11.92 15.10 -2.35
C GLU A 15 -10.53 15.23 -2.98
N ALA A 16 -9.50 14.58 -2.38
CA ALA A 16 -8.11 14.75 -2.81
C ALA A 16 -7.71 13.85 -3.99
N ASN A 17 -8.56 12.93 -4.43
CA ASN A 17 -8.28 11.93 -5.47
C ASN A 17 -6.92 11.22 -5.26
N GLN A 18 -6.59 10.91 -4.02
CA GLN A 18 -5.37 10.20 -3.61
C GLN A 18 -5.75 8.93 -2.87
N VAL A 19 -4.97 7.88 -3.08
CA VAL A 19 -5.10 6.64 -2.30
C VAL A 19 -4.91 6.95 -0.82
N GLU A 20 -5.91 6.61 -0.04
CA GLU A 20 -5.94 6.80 1.41
C GLU A 20 -5.59 5.52 2.15
N TYR A 21 -6.24 4.41 1.77
CA TYR A 21 -6.01 3.08 2.31
C TYR A 21 -5.67 2.09 1.21
N VAL A 22 -4.82 1.14 1.54
CA VAL A 22 -4.57 -0.06 0.72
C VAL A 22 -4.81 -1.27 1.58
N LEU A 23 -5.74 -2.13 1.20
CA LEU A 23 -6.14 -3.34 1.93
C LEU A 23 -5.59 -4.58 1.22
N CYS A 24 -5.02 -5.49 1.97
CA CYS A 24 -4.60 -6.81 1.50
C CYS A 24 -5.09 -7.90 2.45
N PRO A 25 -5.84 -8.91 1.98
CA PRO A 25 -6.33 -9.05 0.60
C PRO A 25 -7.44 -8.06 0.25
N ALA A 26 -7.64 -7.83 -1.05
CA ALA A 26 -8.79 -7.07 -1.55
C ALA A 26 -10.12 -7.79 -1.22
N ARG A 27 -11.18 -7.03 -0.97
CA ARG A 27 -12.54 -7.54 -0.68
C ARG A 27 -13.31 -7.83 -1.96
N ILE A 28 -12.80 -8.73 -2.78
CA ILE A 28 -13.34 -9.14 -4.07
C ILE A 28 -13.48 -10.67 -4.14
N SER A 29 -14.24 -11.18 -5.10
CA SER A 29 -14.35 -12.61 -5.33
C SER A 29 -13.02 -13.20 -5.84
N GLU A 30 -12.78 -14.49 -5.55
CA GLU A 30 -11.58 -15.17 -6.05
C GLU A 30 -11.52 -15.20 -7.59
N GLU A 31 -12.67 -15.26 -8.26
CA GLU A 31 -12.74 -15.19 -9.73
C GLU A 31 -12.16 -13.87 -10.25
N ILE A 32 -12.55 -12.74 -9.65
CA ILE A 32 -12.04 -11.41 -10.02
C ILE A 32 -10.56 -11.30 -9.67
N ALA A 33 -10.15 -11.81 -8.51
CA ALA A 33 -8.75 -11.82 -8.11
C ALA A 33 -7.87 -12.62 -9.09
N GLN A 34 -8.36 -13.78 -9.59
CA GLN A 34 -7.65 -14.57 -10.60
C GLN A 34 -7.54 -13.82 -11.93
N LYS A 35 -8.62 -13.17 -12.39
CA LYS A 35 -8.60 -12.33 -13.60
C LYS A 35 -7.56 -11.20 -13.46
N ALA A 36 -7.57 -10.51 -12.33
CA ALA A 36 -6.62 -9.42 -12.06
C ALA A 36 -5.16 -9.90 -12.09
N ARG A 37 -4.85 -11.02 -11.42
CA ARG A 37 -3.51 -11.62 -11.45
C ARG A 37 -3.09 -12.06 -12.84
N ALA A 38 -3.98 -12.68 -13.60
CA ALA A 38 -3.70 -13.09 -14.98
C ALA A 38 -3.37 -11.91 -15.88
N ILE A 39 -4.14 -10.81 -15.79
CA ILE A 39 -3.88 -9.56 -16.51
C ILE A 39 -2.51 -8.99 -16.12
N ALA A 40 -2.19 -8.93 -14.82
CA ALA A 40 -0.91 -8.40 -14.35
C ALA A 40 0.29 -9.21 -14.89
N VAL A 41 0.19 -10.54 -14.96
CA VAL A 41 1.21 -11.39 -15.55
C VAL A 41 1.35 -11.13 -17.05
N GLN A 42 0.23 -11.02 -17.79
CA GLN A 42 0.26 -10.70 -19.23
C GLN A 42 0.92 -9.35 -19.50
N VAL A 43 0.61 -8.34 -18.71
CA VAL A 43 1.22 -7.00 -18.80
C VAL A 43 2.73 -7.07 -18.54
N ALA A 44 3.15 -7.76 -17.47
CA ALA A 44 4.56 -7.93 -17.14
C ALA A 44 5.34 -8.64 -18.25
N GLN A 45 4.75 -9.66 -18.87
CA GLN A 45 5.34 -10.39 -19.99
C GLN A 45 5.42 -9.54 -21.26
N ALA A 46 4.35 -8.78 -21.58
CA ALA A 46 4.32 -7.92 -22.76
C ALA A 46 5.39 -6.80 -22.70
N PHE A 47 5.65 -6.27 -21.51
CA PHE A 47 6.70 -5.26 -21.30
C PHE A 47 8.08 -5.87 -21.02
N GLN A 48 8.20 -7.20 -20.95
CA GLN A 48 9.47 -7.89 -20.62
C GLN A 48 10.13 -7.36 -19.34
N VAL A 49 9.32 -7.08 -18.31
CA VAL A 49 9.80 -6.46 -17.06
C VAL A 49 10.69 -7.43 -16.30
N VAL A 50 11.86 -6.95 -15.87
CA VAL A 50 12.71 -7.60 -14.88
C VAL A 50 12.66 -6.78 -13.60
N GLY A 51 12.22 -7.40 -12.51
CA GLY A 51 11.99 -6.71 -11.23
C GLY A 51 10.52 -6.64 -10.87
N LEU A 52 10.14 -5.65 -10.08
CA LEU A 52 8.78 -5.43 -9.62
C LEU A 52 8.00 -4.57 -10.61
N LEU A 53 6.78 -4.99 -10.91
CA LEU A 53 5.78 -4.20 -11.63
C LEU A 53 4.53 -4.06 -10.78
N ALA A 54 4.12 -2.84 -10.47
CA ALA A 54 2.79 -2.56 -9.99
C ALA A 54 1.86 -2.35 -11.19
N VAL A 55 0.70 -3.02 -11.17
CA VAL A 55 -0.34 -2.87 -12.19
C VAL A 55 -1.61 -2.40 -11.47
N GLU A 56 -2.00 -1.16 -11.71
CA GLU A 56 -3.26 -0.62 -11.20
C GLU A 56 -4.40 -0.99 -12.14
N LEU A 57 -5.48 -1.46 -11.55
CA LEU A 57 -6.63 -1.99 -12.28
C LEU A 57 -7.91 -1.30 -11.78
N PHE A 58 -8.85 -1.07 -12.69
CA PHE A 58 -10.23 -0.74 -12.33
C PHE A 58 -11.09 -2.00 -12.35
N LEU A 59 -11.95 -2.13 -11.37
CA LEU A 59 -13.07 -3.07 -11.36
C LEU A 59 -14.35 -2.30 -11.65
N THR A 60 -15.02 -2.61 -12.74
CA THR A 60 -16.29 -1.97 -13.09
C THR A 60 -17.45 -2.57 -12.29
N ALA A 61 -18.61 -1.90 -12.29
CA ALA A 61 -19.83 -2.41 -11.67
C ALA A 61 -20.32 -3.72 -12.33
N GLU A 62 -19.99 -3.92 -13.59
CA GLU A 62 -20.31 -5.12 -14.38
C GLU A 62 -19.32 -6.27 -14.13
N GLY A 63 -18.27 -6.06 -13.30
CA GLY A 63 -17.27 -7.07 -12.97
C GLY A 63 -16.15 -7.20 -14.00
N GLU A 64 -15.98 -6.20 -14.87
CA GLU A 64 -14.83 -6.15 -15.78
C GLU A 64 -13.59 -5.63 -15.07
N VAL A 65 -12.42 -6.19 -15.41
CA VAL A 65 -11.12 -5.76 -14.89
C VAL A 65 -10.35 -5.08 -16.01
N LEU A 66 -10.06 -3.79 -15.84
CA LEU A 66 -9.41 -2.94 -16.83
C LEU A 66 -8.07 -2.41 -16.31
N VAL A 67 -7.05 -2.38 -17.17
CA VAL A 67 -5.75 -1.79 -16.82
C VAL A 67 -5.86 -0.27 -16.79
N ASN A 68 -5.43 0.34 -15.68
CA ASN A 68 -5.35 1.78 -15.52
C ASN A 68 -3.94 2.29 -15.81
N GLU A 69 -2.97 1.93 -14.94
CA GLU A 69 -1.59 2.35 -15.12
C GLU A 69 -0.62 1.26 -14.61
N VAL A 70 0.65 1.42 -14.98
CA VAL A 70 1.72 0.53 -14.54
C VAL A 70 2.90 1.32 -13.99
N ALA A 71 3.58 0.77 -12.98
CA ALA A 71 4.80 1.35 -12.43
C ALA A 71 5.88 0.27 -12.29
N PRO A 72 6.95 0.30 -13.12
CA PRO A 72 8.02 -0.71 -13.10
C PRO A 72 9.02 -0.42 -11.96
N ARG A 73 8.55 -0.43 -10.74
CA ARG A 73 9.30 -0.14 -9.50
C ARG A 73 8.50 -0.55 -8.27
N PRO A 74 9.13 -0.67 -7.07
CA PRO A 74 8.39 -0.69 -5.82
C PRO A 74 7.36 0.45 -5.75
N HIS A 75 6.16 0.12 -5.30
CA HIS A 75 5.01 1.01 -5.36
C HIS A 75 4.33 1.17 -4.00
N ASN A 76 3.66 2.30 -3.80
CA ASN A 76 2.95 2.61 -2.56
C ASN A 76 1.91 1.54 -2.18
N SER A 77 1.20 0.97 -3.16
CA SER A 77 0.24 -0.11 -2.92
C SER A 77 0.87 -1.41 -2.41
N GLY A 78 2.18 -1.60 -2.60
CA GLY A 78 2.94 -2.75 -2.10
C GLY A 78 3.57 -2.55 -0.71
N HIS A 79 3.42 -1.38 -0.08
CA HIS A 79 4.07 -1.12 1.21
C HIS A 79 3.56 -1.99 2.36
N TYR A 80 2.28 -2.41 2.32
CA TYR A 80 1.72 -3.36 3.29
C TYR A 80 2.56 -4.64 3.42
N SER A 81 3.26 -5.02 2.34
CA SER A 81 4.03 -6.26 2.27
C SER A 81 5.21 -6.29 3.24
N ILE A 82 5.67 -5.15 3.75
CA ILE A 82 6.79 -5.09 4.70
C ILE A 82 6.45 -5.90 5.95
N GLU A 83 5.28 -5.70 6.51
CA GLU A 83 4.82 -6.42 7.71
C GLU A 83 3.98 -7.64 7.39
N ALA A 84 3.15 -7.58 6.35
CA ALA A 84 2.09 -8.56 6.12
C ALA A 84 2.43 -9.69 5.15
N ALA A 85 3.48 -9.59 4.32
CA ALA A 85 3.89 -10.65 3.39
C ALA A 85 5.11 -11.45 3.89
N TYR A 86 5.30 -12.68 3.38
CA TYR A 86 6.52 -13.47 3.66
C TYR A 86 7.75 -12.82 3.05
N THR A 87 7.68 -12.39 1.78
CA THR A 87 8.71 -11.62 1.10
C THR A 87 8.13 -10.27 0.72
N ASN A 88 8.71 -9.19 1.20
CA ASN A 88 8.21 -7.85 0.88
C ASN A 88 8.62 -7.41 -0.55
N GLN A 89 7.95 -6.37 -1.07
CA GLN A 89 8.17 -5.89 -2.43
C GLN A 89 9.62 -5.45 -2.71
N PHE A 90 10.33 -4.92 -1.72
CA PHE A 90 11.71 -4.44 -1.90
C PHE A 90 12.68 -5.62 -2.04
N GLU A 91 12.56 -6.62 -1.18
CA GLU A 91 13.34 -7.85 -1.27
C GLU A 91 13.04 -8.59 -2.58
N GLN A 92 11.76 -8.72 -2.94
CA GLN A 92 11.38 -9.39 -4.19
C GLN A 92 11.94 -8.67 -5.42
N HIS A 93 11.94 -7.34 -5.42
CA HIS A 93 12.55 -6.55 -6.48
C HIS A 93 14.05 -6.86 -6.62
N LEU A 94 14.78 -6.85 -5.50
CA LEU A 94 16.20 -7.19 -5.48
C LEU A 94 16.46 -8.63 -5.95
N ARG A 95 15.65 -9.59 -5.51
CA ARG A 95 15.78 -10.98 -5.97
C ARG A 95 15.62 -11.08 -7.48
N ALA A 96 14.62 -10.43 -8.04
CA ALA A 96 14.35 -10.47 -9.48
C ALA A 96 15.47 -9.81 -10.32
N ILE A 97 15.98 -8.64 -9.93
CA ILE A 97 17.03 -7.94 -10.70
C ILE A 97 18.42 -8.56 -10.53
N LEU A 98 18.63 -9.36 -9.49
CA LEU A 98 19.89 -10.08 -9.23
C LEU A 98 19.85 -11.54 -9.68
N ASP A 99 18.78 -11.94 -10.41
CA ASP A 99 18.57 -13.32 -10.86
C ASP A 99 18.59 -14.36 -9.71
N LEU A 100 18.07 -13.98 -8.56
CA LEU A 100 17.90 -14.85 -7.40
C LEU A 100 16.51 -15.52 -7.43
N PRO A 101 16.34 -16.69 -6.77
CA PRO A 101 15.03 -17.32 -6.66
C PRO A 101 13.99 -16.38 -6.06
N LEU A 102 12.82 -16.29 -6.70
CA LEU A 102 11.72 -15.47 -6.20
C LEU A 102 11.23 -16.00 -4.84
N GLY A 103 10.95 -15.09 -3.92
CA GLY A 103 10.43 -15.42 -2.60
C GLY A 103 8.91 -15.66 -2.60
N ASN A 104 8.41 -16.17 -1.49
CA ASN A 104 6.98 -16.39 -1.30
C ASN A 104 6.24 -15.05 -1.18
N THR A 105 5.32 -14.78 -2.10
CA THR A 105 4.52 -13.54 -2.16
C THR A 105 3.23 -13.58 -1.33
N ASN A 106 2.90 -14.71 -0.71
CA ASN A 106 1.70 -14.82 0.10
C ASN A 106 1.76 -13.91 1.33
N SER A 107 0.60 -13.47 1.78
CA SER A 107 0.46 -12.75 3.05
C SER A 107 0.53 -13.71 4.24
N LYS A 108 1.22 -13.29 5.29
CA LYS A 108 1.22 -13.94 6.62
C LYS A 108 -0.04 -13.62 7.40
N VAL A 109 -0.57 -12.44 7.16
CA VAL A 109 -1.69 -11.84 7.89
C VAL A 109 -2.34 -10.79 6.99
N ALA A 110 -3.59 -10.44 7.24
CA ALA A 110 -4.20 -9.30 6.57
C ALA A 110 -3.52 -7.98 6.98
N GLY A 111 -3.40 -7.07 6.03
CA GLY A 111 -2.73 -5.79 6.23
C GLY A 111 -3.48 -4.63 5.60
N VAL A 112 -3.51 -3.51 6.30
CA VAL A 112 -4.01 -2.23 5.76
C VAL A 112 -2.90 -1.19 5.85
N MET A 113 -2.57 -0.57 4.74
CA MET A 113 -1.63 0.55 4.70
C MET A 113 -2.40 1.86 4.62
N VAL A 114 -2.02 2.83 5.44
CA VAL A 114 -2.57 4.20 5.46
C VAL A 114 -1.46 5.17 5.07
N ASN A 115 -1.72 6.05 4.11
CA ASN A 115 -0.79 7.13 3.79
C ASN A 115 -0.80 8.21 4.87
N LEU A 116 0.37 8.60 5.36
CA LEU A 116 0.57 9.80 6.17
C LEU A 116 0.83 10.98 5.25
N VAL A 117 -0.14 11.90 5.19
CA VAL A 117 -0.06 13.10 4.36
C VAL A 117 -0.10 14.35 5.20
N GLY A 118 0.56 15.41 4.73
CA GLY A 118 0.48 16.73 5.37
C GLY A 118 -0.95 17.25 5.43
N ALA A 119 -1.36 17.73 6.60
CA ALA A 119 -2.70 18.27 6.83
C ALA A 119 -2.90 19.59 6.08
N GLU A 120 -4.15 19.88 5.73
CA GLU A 120 -4.52 21.16 5.14
C GLU A 120 -4.24 22.32 6.11
N GLY A 121 -3.82 23.45 5.57
CA GLY A 121 -3.50 24.63 6.34
C GLY A 121 -2.11 24.64 6.99
N TYR A 122 -1.31 23.55 6.85
CA TYR A 122 0.02 23.44 7.43
C TYR A 122 1.11 23.35 6.36
N GLN A 123 2.13 24.21 6.50
CA GLN A 123 3.32 24.18 5.64
C GLN A 123 4.55 24.61 6.44
N GLY A 124 5.62 23.82 6.40
CA GLY A 124 6.87 24.08 7.13
C GLY A 124 7.47 22.84 7.74
N ASP A 125 8.32 23.00 8.75
CA ASP A 125 9.01 21.89 9.43
C ASP A 125 7.99 20.94 10.06
N VAL A 126 8.13 19.64 9.73
CA VAL A 126 7.11 18.62 10.04
C VAL A 126 7.05 18.29 11.53
N ILE A 127 5.83 18.12 12.02
CA ILE A 127 5.51 17.52 13.32
C ILE A 127 4.53 16.38 13.08
N TYR A 128 4.77 15.24 13.70
CA TYR A 128 3.86 14.09 13.74
C TYR A 128 3.12 14.10 15.09
N GLU A 129 2.01 14.84 15.14
CA GLU A 129 1.20 14.98 16.36
C GLU A 129 0.56 13.63 16.74
N ASN A 130 0.60 13.28 18.03
CA ASN A 130 0.10 12.02 18.60
C ASN A 130 0.81 10.73 18.11
N ILE A 131 2.04 10.82 17.61
CA ILE A 131 2.80 9.65 17.16
C ILE A 131 2.98 8.61 18.29
N GLU A 132 3.13 9.03 19.53
CA GLU A 132 3.29 8.15 20.70
C GLU A 132 2.06 7.28 20.91
N GLN A 133 0.87 7.81 20.65
CA GLN A 133 -0.38 7.04 20.75
C GLN A 133 -0.45 5.96 19.68
N ILE A 134 0.02 6.23 18.46
CA ILE A 134 0.08 5.26 17.38
C ILE A 134 1.09 4.15 17.70
N LEU A 135 2.25 4.51 18.23
CA LEU A 135 3.29 3.54 18.62
C LEU A 135 2.85 2.59 19.74
N ALA A 136 1.87 3.00 20.57
CA ALA A 136 1.31 2.16 21.62
C ALA A 136 0.23 1.16 21.12
N MET A 137 -0.23 1.28 19.85
CA MET A 137 -1.27 0.42 19.29
C MET A 137 -0.66 -0.89 18.78
N GLN A 138 -1.23 -2.02 19.21
CA GLN A 138 -0.79 -3.35 18.76
C GLN A 138 -1.08 -3.54 17.26
N GLY A 139 -0.12 -4.10 16.51
CA GLY A 139 -0.25 -4.36 15.08
C GLY A 139 -0.11 -3.12 14.20
N VAL A 140 0.32 -1.99 14.76
CA VAL A 140 0.50 -0.71 14.05
C VAL A 140 1.98 -0.39 13.91
N THR A 141 2.46 -0.22 12.67
CA THR A 141 3.87 0.07 12.36
C THR A 141 3.97 1.32 11.48
N PRO A 142 4.43 2.45 12.02
CA PRO A 142 4.65 3.66 11.24
C PRO A 142 5.99 3.65 10.50
N HIS A 143 5.99 4.14 9.27
CA HIS A 143 7.15 4.36 8.41
C HIS A 143 7.24 5.84 8.04
N ILE A 144 8.22 6.53 8.58
CA ILE A 144 8.45 7.96 8.36
C ILE A 144 9.49 8.14 7.26
N TYR A 145 9.18 8.94 6.23
CA TYR A 145 10.05 9.11 5.06
C TYR A 145 11.22 10.10 5.27
N GLY A 146 11.33 10.71 6.46
CA GLY A 146 12.44 11.61 6.79
C GLY A 146 12.41 12.95 6.06
N LYS A 147 11.32 13.33 5.41
CA LYS A 147 11.18 14.64 4.78
C LYS A 147 11.08 15.73 5.84
N ARG A 148 11.96 16.73 5.78
CA ARG A 148 12.05 17.79 6.78
C ARG A 148 10.81 18.69 6.82
N GLN A 149 10.20 18.96 5.65
CA GLN A 149 9.08 19.88 5.54
C GLN A 149 7.83 19.17 5.03
N THR A 150 6.68 19.55 5.58
CA THR A 150 5.36 19.14 5.12
C THR A 150 4.65 20.27 4.37
N ARG A 151 3.63 19.91 3.63
CA ARG A 151 2.62 20.77 2.98
C ARG A 151 1.36 19.95 2.74
N PRO A 152 0.19 20.58 2.48
CA PRO A 152 -1.04 19.85 2.21
C PRO A 152 -0.87 18.68 1.21
N PHE A 153 -1.38 17.51 1.56
CA PHE A 153 -1.38 16.28 0.77
C PHE A 153 0.00 15.70 0.41
N ARG A 154 1.10 16.27 0.90
CA ARG A 154 2.43 15.68 0.70
C ARG A 154 2.55 14.39 1.47
N LYS A 155 2.87 13.27 0.78
CA LYS A 155 3.18 11.99 1.43
C LYS A 155 4.44 12.11 2.28
N MET A 156 4.28 11.98 3.59
CA MET A 156 5.34 12.12 4.61
C MET A 156 5.74 10.79 5.24
N GLY A 157 4.93 9.77 5.02
CA GLY A 157 5.12 8.42 5.52
C GLY A 157 3.93 7.53 5.15
N HIS A 158 3.91 6.35 5.74
CA HIS A 158 2.75 5.46 5.78
C HIS A 158 2.71 4.71 7.11
N ILE A 159 1.58 4.14 7.43
CA ILE A 159 1.43 3.24 8.57
C ILE A 159 0.86 1.94 8.05
N THR A 160 1.48 0.82 8.42
CA THR A 160 0.94 -0.50 8.17
C THR A 160 0.24 -1.01 9.44
N ILE A 161 -0.97 -1.47 9.27
CA ILE A 161 -1.77 -2.13 10.29
C ILE A 161 -1.91 -3.61 9.93
N THR A 162 -1.56 -4.51 10.84
CA THR A 162 -1.70 -5.95 10.66
C THR A 162 -2.72 -6.53 11.65
N HIS A 163 -3.65 -7.34 11.17
CA HIS A 163 -4.63 -8.05 11.99
C HIS A 163 -5.08 -9.32 11.24
N PRO A 164 -5.44 -10.44 11.93
CA PRO A 164 -5.95 -11.63 11.26
C PRO A 164 -7.23 -11.40 10.45
N ASP A 165 -8.07 -10.47 10.88
CA ASP A 165 -9.30 -10.07 10.22
C ASP A 165 -9.11 -8.72 9.51
N ILE A 166 -9.46 -8.65 8.22
CA ILE A 166 -9.26 -7.45 7.38
C ILE A 166 -10.17 -6.29 7.80
N GLU A 167 -11.39 -6.56 8.26
CA GLU A 167 -12.32 -5.51 8.68
C GLU A 167 -11.87 -4.89 10.01
N GLN A 168 -11.30 -5.70 10.90
CA GLN A 168 -10.66 -5.20 12.13
C GLN A 168 -9.43 -4.36 11.81
N ALA A 169 -8.59 -4.81 10.87
CA ALA A 169 -7.43 -4.04 10.38
C ALA A 169 -7.90 -2.70 9.79
N ARG A 170 -8.97 -2.70 8.97
CA ARG A 170 -9.52 -1.49 8.35
C ARG A 170 -10.10 -0.52 9.38
N SER A 171 -10.82 -1.04 10.39
CA SER A 171 -11.35 -0.23 11.49
C SER A 171 -10.23 0.40 12.32
N LEU A 172 -9.18 -0.36 12.64
CA LEU A 172 -8.01 0.17 13.35
C LEU A 172 -7.25 1.21 12.49
N ALA A 173 -7.16 1.01 11.18
CA ALA A 173 -6.55 1.97 10.26
C ALA A 173 -7.28 3.32 10.26
N GLN A 174 -8.60 3.32 10.35
CA GLN A 174 -9.39 4.54 10.51
C GLN A 174 -9.07 5.24 11.83
N LYS A 175 -9.06 4.49 12.95
CA LYS A 175 -8.69 5.04 14.26
C LYS A 175 -7.28 5.65 14.25
N VAL A 176 -6.32 4.97 13.61
CA VAL A 176 -4.95 5.48 13.43
C VAL A 176 -4.97 6.81 12.69
N LYS A 177 -5.68 6.89 11.56
CA LYS A 177 -5.79 8.12 10.77
C LYS A 177 -6.43 9.29 11.55
N GLU A 178 -7.45 9.01 12.34
CA GLU A 178 -8.12 10.01 13.18
C GLU A 178 -7.22 10.48 14.33
N THR A 179 -6.28 9.66 14.78
CA THR A 179 -5.39 9.95 15.91
C THR A 179 -4.17 10.77 15.49
N ILE A 180 -3.44 10.33 14.44
CA ILE A 180 -2.20 10.99 14.02
C ILE A 180 -2.47 12.14 13.05
N LYS A 181 -1.75 13.26 13.24
CA LYS A 181 -1.76 14.37 12.28
C LYS A 181 -0.35 14.74 11.87
N VAL A 182 -0.18 15.04 10.59
CA VAL A 182 1.07 15.56 10.04
C VAL A 182 0.91 17.05 9.83
N ILE A 183 1.45 17.84 10.76
CA ILE A 183 1.32 19.30 10.82
C ILE A 183 2.70 19.97 10.72
N SER A 184 2.75 21.30 10.79
CA SER A 184 3.98 22.08 10.94
C SER A 184 3.90 22.98 12.16
N LYS A 185 5.07 23.41 12.63
CA LYS A 185 5.11 24.56 13.56
C LYS A 185 4.46 25.76 12.89
N GLN A 186 3.56 26.40 13.60
CA GLN A 186 3.06 27.71 13.23
C GLN A 186 4.11 28.79 13.55
#